data_826c78108f027e7549d12ad2eb1828d0
#
_entry.id   826c78108f027e7549d12ad2eb1828d0
#
_cell.length_a   1.000
_cell.length_b   1.000
_cell.length_c   1.000
_cell.angle_alpha   90.00
_cell.angle_beta   90.00
_cell.angle_gamma   90.00
#
_symmetry.space_group_name_H-M   'P 1'
#
loop_
_entity.id
_entity.type
_entity.pdbx_description
1 polymer ?
#
loop_
_entity_poly.entity_id
_entity_poly.type
_entity_poly.pdbx_seq_one_letter_code
_entity_poly.pdbx_strand_id
1 'polypeptide(L)'
;MKKLLVIFSLLVTIGAFAQAPSDIVFKTTSHQFGKVKQKVPATYVFSFTNNSAKPVVIEFANADCGCTKPSYSDAPILKGQTSKITVTYNAENLGTFKKNVNVKFLNQTLPITLTIQGEVVAVAKSKAK
;
A
#
# COMPACT_ATOMS: atom_id res chain seq x y z
N MET A 1 47.46 -37.35 32.90
CA MET A 1 46.74 -36.05 32.84
C MET A 1 45.83 -36.04 31.63
N LYS A 2 44.56 -36.28 31.86
CA LYS A 2 43.55 -36.26 30.77
C LYS A 2 43.02 -34.86 30.64
N LYS A 3 43.34 -34.17 29.55
CA LYS A 3 42.75 -32.88 29.23
C LYS A 3 41.35 -33.13 28.62
N LEU A 4 40.31 -32.80 29.40
CA LEU A 4 38.92 -32.84 28.96
C LEU A 4 38.66 -31.55 28.18
N LEU A 5 38.54 -31.68 26.85
CA LEU A 5 38.14 -30.59 25.96
C LEU A 5 36.61 -30.55 25.96
N VAL A 6 36.05 -29.63 26.73
CA VAL A 6 34.62 -29.32 26.69
C VAL A 6 34.39 -28.38 25.50
N ILE A 7 33.93 -28.94 24.42
CA ILE A 7 33.41 -28.15 23.27
C ILE A 7 32.05 -27.63 23.65
N PHE A 8 32.00 -26.36 24.04
CA PHE A 8 30.76 -25.61 24.27
C PHE A 8 30.18 -25.24 22.91
N SER A 9 29.30 -26.10 22.36
CA SER A 9 28.55 -25.83 21.14
C SER A 9 27.47 -24.79 21.44
N LEU A 10 27.74 -23.55 21.05
CA LEU A 10 26.78 -22.45 21.12
C LEU A 10 25.76 -22.63 20.03
N LEU A 11 24.60 -23.24 20.36
CA LEU A 11 23.43 -23.29 19.49
C LEU A 11 22.86 -21.87 19.39
N VAL A 12 23.20 -21.17 18.32
CA VAL A 12 22.50 -19.95 17.91
C VAL A 12 21.18 -20.37 17.31
N THR A 13 20.12 -20.37 18.11
CA THR A 13 18.74 -20.47 17.60
C THR A 13 18.40 -19.14 16.94
N ILE A 14 18.47 -19.11 15.61
CA ILE A 14 17.90 -18.03 14.81
C ILE A 14 16.39 -18.16 14.95
N GLY A 15 15.81 -17.38 15.86
CA GLY A 15 14.35 -17.24 15.95
C GLY A 15 13.84 -16.64 14.64
N ALA A 16 13.29 -17.47 13.77
CA ALA A 16 12.49 -16.99 12.67
C ALA A 16 11.26 -16.33 13.30
N PHE A 17 11.22 -14.99 13.30
CA PHE A 17 9.99 -14.26 13.55
C PHE A 17 9.08 -14.55 12.36
N ALA A 18 8.26 -15.58 12.48
CA ALA A 18 7.13 -15.78 11.58
C ALA A 18 6.20 -14.57 11.80
N GLN A 19 6.22 -13.63 10.87
CA GLN A 19 5.22 -12.58 10.85
C GLN A 19 3.87 -13.26 10.68
N ALA A 20 2.96 -12.99 11.60
CA ALA A 20 1.58 -13.47 11.46
C ALA A 20 1.05 -13.00 10.09
N PRO A 21 0.41 -13.87 9.30
CA PRO A 21 -0.18 -13.46 8.04
C PRO A 21 -1.15 -12.30 8.33
N SER A 22 -1.00 -11.19 7.60
CA SER A 22 -1.92 -10.08 7.76
C SER A 22 -3.31 -10.55 7.32
N ASP A 23 -4.31 -10.23 8.13
CA ASP A 23 -5.71 -10.60 7.86
C ASP A 23 -6.23 -9.97 6.56
N ILE A 24 -5.63 -8.87 6.15
CA ILE A 24 -5.97 -8.16 4.92
C ILE A 24 -4.76 -8.16 4.00
N VAL A 25 -4.93 -8.80 2.84
CA VAL A 25 -3.85 -8.99 1.88
C VAL A 25 -4.10 -8.15 0.64
N PHE A 26 -3.27 -7.13 0.43
CA PHE A 26 -3.24 -6.36 -0.81
C PHE A 26 -2.43 -7.10 -1.87
N LYS A 27 -2.87 -7.05 -3.13
CA LYS A 27 -2.07 -7.54 -4.27
C LYS A 27 -0.77 -6.76 -4.40
N THR A 28 -0.84 -5.44 -4.22
CA THR A 28 0.30 -4.53 -4.12
C THR A 28 -0.10 -3.35 -3.23
N THR A 29 0.86 -2.79 -2.52
CA THR A 29 0.69 -1.57 -1.72
C THR A 29 1.39 -0.37 -2.35
N SER A 30 1.99 -0.55 -3.51
CA SER A 30 2.71 0.52 -4.21
C SER A 30 2.47 0.44 -5.71
N HIS A 31 2.31 1.60 -6.35
CA HIS A 31 2.16 1.69 -7.79
C HIS A 31 3.01 2.82 -8.37
N GLN A 32 3.71 2.52 -9.46
CA GLN A 32 4.50 3.47 -10.24
C GLN A 32 3.76 3.79 -11.55
N PHE A 33 3.31 5.05 -11.69
CA PHE A 33 2.65 5.52 -12.90
C PHE A 33 3.63 5.77 -14.06
N GLY A 34 4.91 5.99 -13.75
CA GLY A 34 5.84 6.50 -14.75
C GLY A 34 5.55 7.98 -15.06
N LYS A 35 5.61 8.35 -16.32
CA LYS A 35 5.32 9.72 -16.78
C LYS A 35 3.81 9.94 -16.91
N VAL A 36 3.34 10.98 -16.25
CA VAL A 36 1.94 11.41 -16.25
C VAL A 36 1.84 12.80 -16.84
N LYS A 37 0.88 13.04 -17.71
CA LYS A 37 0.65 14.36 -18.29
C LYS A 37 0.07 15.32 -17.25
N GLN A 38 0.62 16.53 -17.21
CA GLN A 38 0.15 17.57 -16.31
C GLN A 38 -1.35 17.84 -16.51
N LYS A 39 -2.08 18.03 -15.41
CA LYS A 39 -3.54 18.27 -15.35
C LYS A 39 -4.40 17.12 -15.89
N VAL A 40 -3.81 15.96 -16.16
CA VAL A 40 -4.55 14.74 -16.48
C VAL A 40 -4.51 13.82 -15.26
N PRO A 41 -5.63 13.62 -14.56
CA PRO A 41 -5.63 12.78 -13.37
C PRO A 41 -5.16 11.37 -13.65
N ALA A 42 -4.33 10.84 -12.76
CA ALA A 42 -3.83 9.47 -12.81
C ALA A 42 -4.53 8.63 -11.73
N THR A 43 -5.10 7.50 -12.13
CA THR A 43 -5.91 6.66 -11.25
C THR A 43 -5.34 5.23 -11.21
N TYR A 44 -5.24 4.68 -10.01
CA TYR A 44 -4.88 3.28 -9.81
C TYR A 44 -5.82 2.61 -8.80
N VAL A 45 -6.11 1.34 -9.04
CA VAL A 45 -6.98 0.52 -8.18
C VAL A 45 -6.15 -0.47 -7.41
N PHE A 46 -6.09 -0.30 -6.09
CA PHE A 46 -5.51 -1.27 -5.17
C PHE A 46 -6.56 -2.30 -4.78
N SER A 47 -6.29 -3.56 -5.06
CA SER A 47 -7.18 -4.68 -4.69
C SER A 47 -6.65 -5.39 -3.46
N PHE A 48 -7.55 -5.81 -2.59
CA PHE A 48 -7.21 -6.58 -1.39
C PHE A 48 -8.26 -7.64 -1.10
N THR A 49 -7.86 -8.65 -0.35
CA THR A 49 -8.72 -9.76 0.08
C THR A 49 -8.77 -9.83 1.60
N ASN A 50 -9.96 -10.03 2.16
CA ASN A 50 -10.13 -10.29 3.57
C ASN A 50 -9.89 -11.78 3.86
N ASN A 51 -8.75 -12.10 4.44
CA ASN A 51 -8.40 -13.46 4.89
C ASN A 51 -8.68 -13.69 6.38
N SER A 52 -9.26 -12.70 7.06
CA SER A 52 -9.65 -12.88 8.47
C SER A 52 -10.90 -13.71 8.60
N ALA A 53 -11.15 -14.24 9.81
CA ALA A 53 -12.35 -15.03 10.10
C ALA A 53 -13.63 -14.18 10.17
N LYS A 54 -13.51 -12.86 10.25
CA LYS A 54 -14.62 -11.92 10.47
C LYS A 54 -14.74 -10.94 9.30
N PRO A 55 -15.93 -10.38 9.05
CA PRO A 55 -16.08 -9.26 8.14
C PRO A 55 -15.21 -8.07 8.55
N VAL A 56 -14.64 -7.37 7.57
CA VAL A 56 -13.86 -6.15 7.79
C VAL A 56 -14.56 -4.97 7.12
N VAL A 57 -14.39 -3.80 7.71
CA VAL A 57 -14.92 -2.53 7.19
C VAL A 57 -13.78 -1.53 7.15
N ILE A 58 -13.70 -0.77 6.07
CA ILE A 58 -12.75 0.35 5.98
C ILE A 58 -13.31 1.48 6.86
N GLU A 59 -12.57 1.83 7.89
CA GLU A 59 -12.91 2.95 8.77
C GLU A 59 -12.61 4.29 8.09
N PHE A 60 -11.43 4.40 7.49
CA PHE A 60 -11.06 5.54 6.65
C PHE A 60 -9.93 5.20 5.67
N ALA A 61 -9.82 6.00 4.64
CA ALA A 61 -8.65 6.07 3.78
C ALA A 61 -8.30 7.55 3.57
N ASN A 62 -7.18 7.98 4.11
CA ASN A 62 -6.74 9.38 4.09
C ASN A 62 -5.46 9.53 3.31
N ALA A 63 -5.44 10.47 2.38
CA ALA A 63 -4.25 10.86 1.64
C ALA A 63 -3.44 11.92 2.38
N ASP A 64 -2.13 11.98 2.11
CA ASP A 64 -1.21 12.96 2.69
C ASP A 64 -1.52 14.40 2.23
N CYS A 65 -2.21 14.56 1.10
CA CYS A 65 -2.53 15.88 0.53
C CYS A 65 -3.89 15.87 -0.16
N GLY A 66 -4.47 17.05 -0.36
CA GLY A 66 -5.69 17.23 -1.15
C GLY A 66 -5.54 16.92 -2.64
N CYS A 67 -4.31 16.72 -3.11
CA CYS A 67 -3.98 16.36 -4.49
C CYS A 67 -4.24 14.89 -4.83
N THR A 68 -4.51 14.07 -3.82
CA THR A 68 -4.75 12.64 -3.95
C THR A 68 -6.07 12.30 -3.27
N LYS A 69 -6.94 11.62 -4.01
CA LYS A 69 -8.29 11.25 -3.53
C LYS A 69 -8.47 9.75 -3.56
N PRO A 70 -8.57 9.09 -2.39
CA PRO A 70 -9.01 7.71 -2.30
C PRO A 70 -10.53 7.60 -2.39
N SER A 71 -11.01 6.53 -3.02
CA SER A 71 -12.42 6.15 -3.08
C SER A 71 -12.56 4.67 -2.76
N TYR A 72 -13.50 4.33 -1.92
CA TYR A 72 -13.73 2.96 -1.45
C TYR A 72 -15.18 2.76 -1.02
N SER A 73 -15.59 1.49 -0.87
CA SER A 73 -16.88 1.13 -0.29
C SER A 73 -16.76 1.01 1.24
N ASP A 74 -17.75 1.50 1.95
CA ASP A 74 -17.91 1.34 3.40
C ASP A 74 -18.69 0.06 3.78
N ALA A 75 -19.11 -0.73 2.76
CA ALA A 75 -19.79 -1.99 2.99
C ALA A 75 -18.85 -3.04 3.63
N PRO A 76 -19.39 -3.90 4.51
CA PRO A 76 -18.60 -4.99 5.07
C PRO A 76 -18.05 -5.93 4.00
N ILE A 77 -16.79 -6.29 4.12
CA ILE A 77 -16.09 -7.23 3.26
C ILE A 77 -15.99 -8.55 4.00
N LEU A 78 -16.70 -9.56 3.52
CA LEU A 78 -16.77 -10.87 4.18
C LEU A 78 -15.48 -11.66 4.00
N LYS A 79 -15.29 -12.68 4.82
CA LYS A 79 -14.15 -13.59 4.72
C LYS A 79 -14.00 -14.13 3.29
N GLY A 80 -12.80 -14.03 2.74
CA GLY A 80 -12.47 -14.51 1.41
C GLY A 80 -12.90 -13.57 0.27
N GLN A 81 -13.64 -12.51 0.56
CA GLN A 81 -14.03 -11.54 -0.45
C GLN A 81 -12.90 -10.57 -0.79
N THR A 82 -12.88 -10.14 -2.04
CA THR A 82 -11.98 -9.11 -2.56
C THR A 82 -12.70 -7.79 -2.68
N SER A 83 -12.05 -6.71 -2.27
CA SER A 83 -12.51 -5.35 -2.47
C SER A 83 -11.40 -4.47 -3.02
N LYS A 84 -11.68 -3.21 -3.23
CA LYS A 84 -10.76 -2.28 -3.90
C LYS A 84 -10.79 -0.89 -3.28
N ILE A 85 -9.64 -0.21 -3.41
CA ILE A 85 -9.50 1.22 -3.11
C ILE A 85 -8.96 1.88 -4.37
N THR A 86 -9.71 2.82 -4.91
CA THR A 86 -9.32 3.60 -6.08
C THR A 86 -8.64 4.87 -5.62
N VAL A 87 -7.42 5.12 -6.09
CA VAL A 87 -6.64 6.31 -5.72
C VAL A 87 -6.40 7.15 -6.97
N THR A 88 -6.83 8.40 -6.93
CA THR A 88 -6.66 9.37 -8.02
C THR A 88 -5.76 10.50 -7.60
N TYR A 89 -4.72 10.77 -8.40
CA TYR A 89 -3.81 11.90 -8.26
C TYR A 89 -4.11 12.95 -9.33
N ASN A 90 -4.25 14.22 -8.93
CA ASN A 90 -4.69 15.29 -9.84
C ASN A 90 -3.63 15.76 -10.85
N ALA A 91 -2.34 15.43 -10.61
CA ALA A 91 -1.22 15.75 -11.51
C ALA A 91 -1.06 17.25 -11.85
N GLU A 92 -1.41 18.14 -10.93
CA GLU A 92 -1.34 19.59 -11.19
C GLU A 92 0.09 20.14 -11.25
N ASN A 93 0.97 19.61 -10.41
CA ASN A 93 2.34 20.10 -10.27
C ASN A 93 3.33 19.26 -11.07
N LEU A 94 4.18 19.93 -11.84
CA LEU A 94 5.28 19.28 -12.57
C LEU A 94 6.31 18.69 -11.60
N GLY A 95 6.95 17.61 -12.01
CA GLY A 95 8.04 16.95 -11.31
C GLY A 95 7.63 15.60 -10.72
N THR A 96 8.57 14.99 -10.04
CA THR A 96 8.35 13.69 -9.38
C THR A 96 7.40 13.83 -8.20
N PHE A 97 6.58 12.82 -8.00
CA PHE A 97 5.68 12.74 -6.86
C PHE A 97 5.73 11.36 -6.20
N LYS A 98 5.51 11.36 -4.91
CA LYS A 98 5.27 10.16 -4.09
C LYS A 98 4.23 10.53 -3.06
N LYS A 99 3.07 9.89 -3.11
CA LYS A 99 1.92 10.17 -2.23
C LYS A 99 1.48 8.91 -1.53
N ASN A 100 1.13 9.05 -0.27
CA ASN A 100 0.66 7.95 0.55
C ASN A 100 -0.82 8.11 0.85
N VAL A 101 -1.49 6.96 0.93
CA VAL A 101 -2.86 6.85 1.43
C VAL A 101 -2.85 5.87 2.58
N ASN A 102 -3.25 6.31 3.75
CA ASN A 102 -3.35 5.48 4.95
C ASN A 102 -4.75 4.91 5.06
N VAL A 103 -4.86 3.60 4.97
CA VAL A 103 -6.12 2.86 5.01
C VAL A 103 -6.24 2.18 6.36
N LYS A 104 -7.26 2.51 7.12
CA LYS A 104 -7.54 1.88 8.41
C LYS A 104 -8.82 1.06 8.35
N PHE A 105 -8.75 -0.14 8.89
CA PHE A 105 -9.89 -1.02 9.07
C PHE A 105 -10.33 -1.02 10.54
N LEU A 106 -11.64 -1.13 10.79
CA LEU A 106 -12.22 -1.00 12.13
C LEU A 106 -11.58 -1.93 13.17
N ASN A 107 -11.23 -3.15 12.78
CA ASN A 107 -10.70 -4.16 13.71
C ASN A 107 -9.17 -4.26 13.70
N GLN A 108 -8.48 -3.30 13.07
CA GLN A 108 -7.02 -3.25 13.05
C GLN A 108 -6.50 -2.06 13.86
N THR A 109 -5.38 -2.25 14.52
CA THR A 109 -4.77 -1.20 15.35
C THR A 109 -4.02 -0.18 14.50
N LEU A 110 -3.34 -0.65 13.42
CA LEU A 110 -2.48 0.17 12.58
C LEU A 110 -3.06 0.30 11.17
N PRO A 111 -2.93 1.48 10.55
CA PRO A 111 -3.30 1.66 9.15
C PRO A 111 -2.31 0.96 8.22
N ILE A 112 -2.79 0.58 7.04
CA ILE A 112 -1.98 0.09 5.93
C ILE A 112 -1.71 1.26 5.01
N THR A 113 -0.45 1.49 4.66
CA THR A 113 -0.06 2.58 3.76
C THR A 113 0.02 2.09 2.32
N LEU A 114 -0.76 2.73 1.45
CA LEU A 114 -0.67 2.58 0.00
C LEU A 114 0.14 3.74 -0.57
N THR A 115 1.01 3.47 -1.53
CA THR A 115 1.89 4.48 -2.12
C THR A 115 1.67 4.56 -3.63
N ILE A 116 1.49 5.75 -4.16
CA ILE A 116 1.56 6.05 -5.59
C ILE A 116 2.74 6.98 -5.86
N GLN A 117 3.38 6.80 -6.99
CA GLN A 117 4.52 7.61 -7.37
C GLN A 117 4.64 7.71 -8.89
N GLY A 118 5.34 8.71 -9.35
CA GLY A 118 5.56 8.95 -10.77
C GLY A 118 6.21 10.30 -11.02
N GLU A 119 6.15 10.74 -12.26
CA GLU A 119 6.65 12.04 -12.69
C GLU A 119 5.61 12.74 -13.56
N VAL A 120 5.20 13.93 -13.16
CA VAL A 120 4.32 14.78 -13.96
C VAL A 120 5.16 15.56 -14.96
N VAL A 121 4.86 15.38 -16.23
CA VAL A 121 5.53 16.04 -17.34
C VAL A 121 4.59 17.03 -18.03
N ALA A 122 5.18 18.10 -18.60
CA ALA A 122 4.41 19.09 -19.33
C ALA A 122 3.77 18.43 -20.58
N VAL A 123 2.52 18.84 -20.85
CA VAL A 123 1.88 18.47 -22.12
C VAL A 123 2.56 19.24 -23.24
N ALA A 124 3.04 18.51 -24.25
CA ALA A 124 3.56 19.15 -25.45
C ALA A 124 2.47 20.02 -26.07
N LYS A 125 2.74 21.34 -26.20
CA LYS A 125 1.84 22.22 -26.93
C LYS A 125 1.78 21.74 -28.37
N SER A 126 0.62 21.23 -28.77
CA SER A 126 0.35 21.00 -30.18
C SER A 126 0.54 22.34 -30.90
N LYS A 127 1.50 22.42 -31.85
CA LYS A 127 1.60 23.58 -32.74
C LYS A 127 0.39 23.52 -33.66
N ALA A 128 -0.65 24.24 -33.27
CA ALA A 128 -1.73 24.53 -34.20
C ALA A 128 -1.18 25.42 -35.30
N LYS A 129 -1.17 24.93 -36.50
CA LYS A 129 -0.98 25.77 -37.66
C LYS A 129 -2.29 26.47 -38.01
#